data_e64c908f92a87277c1235483b4382c53
#
_entry.id   e64c908f92a87277c1235483b4382c53
#
_cell.length_a   1.000
_cell.length_b   1.000
_cell.length_c   1.000
_cell.angle_alpha   90.00
_cell.angle_beta   90.00
_cell.angle_gamma   90.00
#
_symmetry.space_group_name_H-M   'P 1'
#
loop_
_entity.id
_entity.type
_entity.pdbx_description
1 polymer ?
#
loop_
_entity_poly.entity_id
_entity_poly.type
_entity_poly.pdbx_seq_one_letter_code
_entity_poly.pdbx_strand_id
1 'polypeptide(L)'
;GERVFLIGGNGTGKTTLFKILLDKVEKDSGIIHWGTNVIPGYYDQEQSDLNISNTVIDEVWNANPQMTQTEIRNALAAFLFQGDDVFKTISTLSGGERGRVSLVKLMLSKANLLILDEPTNHLDIPSREALEAALSDYEGTIIIISHDRYFINRIATRIFELSPDGITEY
;
A
#
# COMPACT_ATOMS: atom_id res chain seq x y z
N GLY A 1 13.09 -8.75 2.40
CA GLY A 1 13.24 -7.42 1.81
C GLY A 1 13.39 -6.34 2.87
N GLU A 2 13.76 -5.13 2.46
CA GLU A 2 13.88 -3.98 3.36
C GLU A 2 12.53 -3.31 3.60
N ARG A 3 12.39 -2.63 4.75
CA ARG A 3 11.24 -1.80 5.14
C ARG A 3 11.72 -0.36 5.27
N VAL A 4 11.65 0.39 4.18
CA VAL A 4 12.18 1.75 4.07
C VAL A 4 11.06 2.74 4.35
N PHE A 5 11.24 3.61 5.32
CA PHE A 5 10.29 4.69 5.61
C PHE A 5 10.84 6.03 5.12
N LEU A 6 10.00 6.78 4.43
CA LEU A 6 10.25 8.15 4.03
C LEU A 6 9.44 9.09 4.92
N ILE A 7 10.11 9.84 5.76
CA ILE A 7 9.51 10.83 6.63
C ILE A 7 9.84 12.25 6.16
N GLY A 8 9.23 13.23 6.77
CA GLY A 8 9.47 14.66 6.48
C GLY A 8 8.22 15.49 6.71
N GLY A 9 8.36 16.79 6.76
CA GLY A 9 7.25 17.71 6.97
C GLY A 9 6.17 17.63 5.88
N ASN A 10 4.98 18.16 6.17
CA ASN A 10 3.94 18.27 5.16
C ASN A 10 4.40 19.22 4.04
N GLY A 11 4.10 18.85 2.80
CA GLY A 11 4.48 19.65 1.63
C GLY A 11 5.95 19.55 1.20
N THR A 12 6.75 18.67 1.81
CA THR A 12 8.15 18.46 1.39
C THR A 12 8.30 17.71 0.06
N GLY A 13 7.21 17.20 -0.51
CA GLY A 13 7.25 16.53 -1.81
C GLY A 13 7.35 15.00 -1.75
N LYS A 14 7.11 14.36 -0.60
CA LYS A 14 7.18 12.89 -0.45
C LYS A 14 6.29 12.15 -1.45
N THR A 15 5.00 12.49 -1.52
CA THR A 15 4.06 11.91 -2.49
C THR A 15 4.47 12.21 -3.92
N THR A 16 4.99 13.40 -4.19
CA THR A 16 5.50 13.79 -5.51
C THR A 16 6.70 12.92 -5.89
N LEU A 17 7.61 12.67 -4.96
CA LEU A 17 8.74 11.76 -5.18
C LEU A 17 8.25 10.36 -5.56
N PHE A 18 7.24 9.81 -4.86
CA PHE A 18 6.66 8.52 -5.21
C PHE A 18 6.03 8.52 -6.61
N LYS A 19 5.31 9.59 -6.96
CA LYS A 19 4.72 9.73 -8.30
C LYS A 19 5.78 9.83 -9.40
N ILE A 20 6.91 10.48 -9.12
CA ILE A 20 8.07 10.54 -10.03
C ILE A 20 8.71 9.16 -10.18
N LEU A 21 8.94 8.43 -9.09
CA LEU A 21 9.47 7.07 -9.12
C LEU A 21 8.62 6.13 -9.98
N LEU A 22 7.31 6.34 -9.98
CA LEU A 22 6.33 5.53 -10.72
C LEU A 22 6.02 6.06 -12.13
N ASP A 23 6.78 7.05 -12.60
CA ASP A 23 6.59 7.71 -13.91
C ASP A 23 5.19 8.34 -14.10
N LYS A 24 4.53 8.69 -12.98
CA LYS A 24 3.23 9.38 -12.99
C LYS A 24 3.36 10.91 -13.08
N VAL A 25 4.52 11.42 -12.72
CA VAL A 25 4.90 12.85 -12.80
C VAL A 25 6.29 12.93 -13.39
N GLU A 26 6.49 13.85 -14.32
CA GLU A 26 7.78 14.09 -14.96
C GLU A 26 8.78 14.67 -13.94
N LYS A 27 10.01 14.16 -13.96
CA LYS A 27 11.09 14.68 -13.12
C LYS A 27 11.76 15.88 -13.79
N ASP A 28 12.17 16.84 -13.00
CA ASP A 28 12.92 18.01 -13.47
C ASP A 28 14.34 17.65 -13.91
N SER A 29 14.99 16.72 -13.20
CA SER A 29 16.35 16.28 -13.46
C SER A 29 16.66 14.95 -12.76
N GLY A 30 17.87 14.42 -12.98
CA GLY A 30 18.33 13.19 -12.36
C GLY A 30 17.98 11.94 -13.15
N ILE A 31 18.45 10.79 -12.66
CA ILE A 31 18.29 9.49 -13.30
C ILE A 31 17.67 8.51 -12.29
N ILE A 32 16.69 7.74 -12.73
CA ILE A 32 16.10 6.64 -11.98
C ILE A 32 16.50 5.36 -12.69
N HIS A 33 17.15 4.47 -11.97
CA HIS A 33 17.47 3.13 -12.45
C HIS A 33 16.67 2.07 -11.70
N TRP A 34 15.81 1.38 -12.42
CA TRP A 34 15.10 0.23 -11.93
C TRP A 34 15.92 -1.04 -12.19
N GLY A 35 15.97 -1.92 -11.20
CA GLY A 35 16.50 -3.26 -11.40
C GLY A 35 15.68 -4.04 -12.43
N THR A 36 16.30 -4.98 -13.14
CA THR A 36 15.71 -5.70 -14.29
C THR A 36 14.43 -6.47 -13.93
N ASN A 37 14.29 -6.92 -12.69
CA ASN A 37 13.17 -7.75 -12.24
C ASN A 37 12.28 -7.03 -11.21
N VAL A 38 12.38 -5.70 -11.09
CA VAL A 38 11.55 -4.95 -10.16
C VAL A 38 10.18 -4.73 -10.75
N ILE A 39 9.16 -5.18 -10.01
CA ILE A 39 7.74 -5.00 -10.33
C ILE A 39 7.15 -4.16 -9.20
N PRO A 40 6.97 -2.84 -9.40
CA PRO A 40 6.42 -1.98 -8.38
C PRO A 40 4.91 -2.15 -8.27
N GLY A 41 4.40 -2.16 -7.03
CA GLY A 41 2.99 -2.01 -6.71
C GLY A 41 2.79 -0.74 -5.90
N TYR A 42 1.75 0.02 -6.18
CA TYR A 42 1.49 1.30 -5.54
C TYR A 42 0.15 1.34 -4.83
N TYR A 43 0.18 1.77 -3.58
CA TYR A 43 -1.02 2.11 -2.82
C TYR A 43 -1.18 3.63 -2.81
N ASP A 44 -2.23 4.09 -3.48
CA ASP A 44 -2.62 5.50 -3.51
C ASP A 44 -3.65 5.78 -2.41
N GLN A 45 -3.45 6.85 -1.68
CA GLN A 45 -4.40 7.30 -0.65
C GLN A 45 -5.80 7.58 -1.23
N GLU A 46 -5.91 7.99 -2.50
CA GLU A 46 -7.18 8.28 -3.16
C GLU A 46 -7.97 7.03 -3.56
N GLN A 47 -7.33 5.84 -3.54
CA GLN A 47 -7.97 4.55 -3.87
C GLN A 47 -8.74 4.57 -5.20
N SER A 48 -8.20 5.28 -6.17
CA SER A 48 -8.81 5.47 -7.49
C SER A 48 -8.86 4.21 -8.37
N ASP A 49 -8.23 3.13 -7.93
CA ASP A 49 -8.12 1.85 -8.62
C ASP A 49 -9.32 0.92 -8.41
N LEU A 50 -10.29 1.30 -7.55
CA LEU A 50 -11.44 0.45 -7.23
C LEU A 50 -12.63 0.72 -8.15
N ASN A 51 -13.22 -0.37 -8.68
CA ASN A 51 -14.52 -0.30 -9.35
C ASN A 51 -15.64 -0.31 -8.30
N ILE A 52 -16.25 0.84 -8.07
CA ILE A 52 -17.27 1.03 -7.04
C ILE A 52 -18.55 0.19 -7.25
N SER A 53 -18.78 -0.32 -8.45
CA SER A 53 -19.93 -1.16 -8.79
C SER A 53 -19.74 -2.63 -8.44
N ASN A 54 -18.50 -3.07 -8.22
CA ASN A 54 -18.19 -4.44 -7.83
C ASN A 54 -18.49 -4.71 -6.35
N THR A 55 -18.73 -5.98 -6.02
CA THR A 55 -18.64 -6.45 -4.64
C THR A 55 -17.17 -6.54 -4.22
N VAL A 56 -16.92 -6.59 -2.92
CA VAL A 56 -15.56 -6.75 -2.36
C VAL A 56 -14.86 -7.97 -2.96
N ILE A 57 -15.55 -9.13 -2.96
CA ILE A 57 -14.98 -10.37 -3.48
C ILE A 57 -14.72 -10.30 -4.99
N ASP A 58 -15.64 -9.73 -5.76
CA ASP A 58 -15.48 -9.62 -7.22
C ASP A 58 -14.32 -8.69 -7.59
N GLU A 59 -14.19 -7.58 -6.87
CA GLU A 59 -13.09 -6.63 -7.08
C GLU A 59 -11.72 -7.29 -6.93
N VAL A 60 -11.54 -8.09 -5.89
CA VAL A 60 -10.27 -8.78 -5.63
C VAL A 60 -10.08 -9.98 -6.55
N TRP A 61 -11.15 -10.75 -6.79
CA TRP A 61 -11.09 -11.95 -7.63
C TRP A 61 -10.87 -11.62 -9.09
N ASN A 62 -11.52 -10.60 -9.64
CA ASN A 62 -11.31 -10.16 -11.02
C ASN A 62 -9.87 -9.74 -11.30
N ALA A 63 -9.18 -9.18 -10.30
CA ALA A 63 -7.75 -8.86 -10.39
C ALA A 63 -6.83 -10.09 -10.29
N ASN A 64 -7.37 -11.22 -9.77
CA ASN A 64 -6.61 -12.45 -9.51
C ASN A 64 -7.40 -13.69 -9.97
N PRO A 65 -7.75 -13.80 -11.27
CA PRO A 65 -8.66 -14.84 -11.77
C PRO A 65 -8.09 -16.26 -11.67
N GLN A 66 -6.79 -16.41 -11.50
CA GLN A 66 -6.10 -17.69 -11.30
C GLN A 66 -6.28 -18.26 -9.89
N MET A 67 -6.71 -17.43 -8.92
CA MET A 67 -6.90 -17.87 -7.53
C MET A 67 -8.28 -18.49 -7.34
N THR A 68 -8.35 -19.44 -6.41
CA THR A 68 -9.63 -20.04 -6.00
C THR A 68 -10.42 -19.06 -5.13
N GLN A 69 -11.73 -19.27 -5.04
CA GLN A 69 -12.60 -18.49 -4.15
C GLN A 69 -12.12 -18.57 -2.68
N THR A 70 -11.65 -19.73 -2.26
CA THR A 70 -11.14 -19.94 -0.89
C THR A 70 -9.90 -19.11 -0.63
N GLU A 71 -8.96 -19.04 -1.56
CA GLU A 71 -7.76 -18.21 -1.45
C GLU A 71 -8.12 -16.72 -1.38
N ILE A 72 -9.04 -16.25 -2.22
CA ILE A 72 -9.53 -14.86 -2.19
C ILE A 72 -10.20 -14.55 -0.84
N ARG A 73 -11.07 -15.45 -0.34
CA ARG A 73 -11.74 -15.27 0.95
C ARG A 73 -10.75 -15.25 2.12
N ASN A 74 -9.72 -16.10 2.07
CA ASN A 74 -8.67 -16.11 3.11
C ASN A 74 -7.87 -14.80 3.11
N ALA A 75 -7.52 -14.27 1.95
CA ALA A 75 -6.84 -12.99 1.83
C ALA A 75 -7.70 -11.83 2.36
N LEU A 76 -8.99 -11.83 2.02
CA LEU A 76 -9.95 -10.84 2.52
C LEU A 76 -10.15 -10.96 4.05
N ALA A 77 -10.20 -12.17 4.59
CA ALA A 77 -10.33 -12.40 6.03
C ALA A 77 -9.14 -11.87 6.81
N ALA A 78 -7.93 -11.96 6.26
CA ALA A 78 -6.72 -11.38 6.86
C ALA A 78 -6.83 -9.85 7.02
N PHE A 79 -7.62 -9.18 6.18
CA PHE A 79 -7.94 -7.76 6.26
C PHE A 79 -9.35 -7.50 6.79
N LEU A 80 -9.87 -8.41 7.63
CA LEU A 80 -11.11 -8.26 8.40
C LEU A 80 -12.41 -8.24 7.59
N PHE A 81 -12.41 -8.77 6.37
CA PHE A 81 -13.63 -9.04 5.61
C PHE A 81 -14.05 -10.49 5.81
N GLN A 82 -15.06 -10.73 6.62
CA GLN A 82 -15.52 -12.05 7.00
C GLN A 82 -16.99 -12.27 6.66
N GLY A 83 -17.38 -13.54 6.48
CA GLY A 83 -18.78 -13.90 6.22
C GLY A 83 -19.35 -13.15 5.03
N ASP A 84 -20.45 -12.46 5.24
CA ASP A 84 -21.19 -11.71 4.21
C ASP A 84 -20.56 -10.34 3.86
N ASP A 85 -19.55 -9.89 4.61
CA ASP A 85 -18.85 -8.63 4.30
C ASP A 85 -18.25 -8.63 2.89
N VAL A 86 -17.84 -9.80 2.40
CA VAL A 86 -17.24 -9.94 1.08
C VAL A 86 -18.23 -9.66 -0.07
N PHE A 87 -19.55 -9.69 0.21
CA PHE A 87 -20.60 -9.40 -0.76
C PHE A 87 -21.08 -7.95 -0.73
N LYS A 88 -20.58 -7.13 0.18
CA LYS A 88 -20.85 -5.69 0.17
C LYS A 88 -20.32 -5.06 -1.11
N THR A 89 -21.09 -4.12 -1.67
CA THR A 89 -20.65 -3.34 -2.82
C THR A 89 -19.63 -2.29 -2.40
N ILE A 90 -18.58 -2.09 -3.18
CA ILE A 90 -17.50 -1.14 -2.89
C ILE A 90 -18.04 0.27 -2.63
N SER A 91 -19.08 0.69 -3.38
CA SER A 91 -19.71 2.02 -3.20
C SER A 91 -20.28 2.24 -1.80
N THR A 92 -20.64 1.19 -1.07
CA THR A 92 -21.22 1.26 0.28
C THR A 92 -20.18 1.25 1.39
N LEU A 93 -18.92 1.02 1.07
CA LEU A 93 -17.83 0.94 2.04
C LEU A 93 -17.39 2.32 2.52
N SER A 94 -16.92 2.38 3.76
CA SER A 94 -16.17 3.54 4.28
C SER A 94 -14.81 3.70 3.58
N GLY A 95 -14.17 4.85 3.75
CA GLY A 95 -12.81 5.09 3.24
C GLY A 95 -11.79 4.08 3.76
N GLY A 96 -11.85 3.74 5.04
CA GLY A 96 -10.97 2.72 5.65
C GLY A 96 -11.22 1.31 5.11
N GLU A 97 -12.48 0.94 4.89
CA GLU A 97 -12.83 -0.34 4.28
C GLU A 97 -12.36 -0.44 2.83
N ARG A 98 -12.53 0.62 2.04
CA ARG A 98 -11.98 0.69 0.66
C ARG A 98 -10.46 0.58 0.66
N GLY A 99 -9.79 1.27 1.59
CA GLY A 99 -8.34 1.16 1.77
C GLY A 99 -7.90 -0.28 1.99
N ARG A 100 -8.61 -1.03 2.83
CA ARG A 100 -8.33 -2.45 3.07
C ARG A 100 -8.51 -3.30 1.81
N VAL A 101 -9.53 -3.05 0.99
CA VAL A 101 -9.71 -3.75 -0.29
C VAL A 101 -8.55 -3.48 -1.24
N SER A 102 -8.12 -2.21 -1.38
CA SER A 102 -6.96 -1.85 -2.20
C SER A 102 -5.68 -2.52 -1.70
N LEU A 103 -5.48 -2.61 -0.38
CA LEU A 103 -4.34 -3.31 0.20
C LEU A 103 -4.36 -4.81 -0.09
N VAL A 104 -5.51 -5.47 0.00
CA VAL A 104 -5.65 -6.90 -0.37
C VAL A 104 -5.27 -7.10 -1.84
N LYS A 105 -5.79 -6.29 -2.75
CA LYS A 105 -5.43 -6.36 -4.17
C LYS A 105 -3.93 -6.22 -4.38
N LEU A 106 -3.31 -5.25 -3.70
CA LEU A 106 -1.88 -5.01 -3.80
C LEU A 106 -1.05 -6.18 -3.26
N MET A 107 -1.43 -6.74 -2.10
CA MET A 107 -0.73 -7.87 -1.47
C MET A 107 -0.82 -9.15 -2.30
N LEU A 108 -1.89 -9.34 -3.07
CA LEU A 108 -2.07 -10.47 -3.98
C LEU A 108 -1.42 -10.24 -5.35
N SER A 109 -0.97 -9.05 -5.65
CA SER A 109 -0.29 -8.73 -6.90
C SER A 109 1.08 -9.42 -6.99
N LYS A 110 1.66 -9.44 -8.21
CA LYS A 110 3.02 -9.95 -8.43
C LYS A 110 4.11 -8.94 -8.09
N ALA A 111 3.76 -7.82 -7.46
CA ALA A 111 4.72 -6.80 -7.08
C ALA A 111 5.76 -7.37 -6.10
N ASN A 112 7.02 -7.03 -6.30
CA ASN A 112 8.12 -7.36 -5.39
C ASN A 112 8.74 -6.11 -4.75
N LEU A 113 8.20 -4.95 -5.10
CA LEU A 113 8.44 -3.67 -4.45
C LEU A 113 7.09 -3.00 -4.20
N LEU A 114 6.73 -2.80 -2.95
CA LEU A 114 5.54 -2.04 -2.57
C LEU A 114 5.90 -0.60 -2.26
N ILE A 115 5.13 0.33 -2.80
CA ILE A 115 5.24 1.76 -2.56
C ILE A 115 3.91 2.21 -1.95
N LEU A 116 3.93 2.55 -0.66
CA LEU A 116 2.73 2.82 0.12
C LEU A 116 2.73 4.28 0.60
N ASP A 117 1.74 5.05 0.19
CA ASP A 117 1.57 6.45 0.60
C ASP A 117 0.51 6.53 1.70
N GLU A 118 0.96 6.79 2.93
CA GLU A 118 0.14 6.91 4.14
C GLU A 118 -0.88 5.76 4.33
N PRO A 119 -0.45 4.49 4.30
CA PRO A 119 -1.36 3.35 4.26
C PRO A 119 -2.16 3.17 5.56
N THR A 120 -1.75 3.79 6.66
CA THR A 120 -2.45 3.73 7.95
C THR A 120 -3.53 4.79 8.10
N ASN A 121 -3.63 5.75 7.17
CA ASN A 121 -4.63 6.79 7.23
C ASN A 121 -6.05 6.20 7.13
N HIS A 122 -6.94 6.70 7.98
CA HIS A 122 -8.34 6.26 8.07
C HIS A 122 -8.53 4.80 8.51
N LEU A 123 -7.48 4.09 8.90
CA LEU A 123 -7.59 2.76 9.47
C LEU A 123 -7.81 2.82 10.98
N ASP A 124 -8.75 2.01 11.46
CA ASP A 124 -8.90 1.73 12.89
C ASP A 124 -7.77 0.81 13.40
N ILE A 125 -7.69 0.62 14.70
CA ILE A 125 -6.62 -0.18 15.33
C ILE A 125 -6.56 -1.61 14.78
N PRO A 126 -7.68 -2.37 14.69
CA PRO A 126 -7.62 -3.72 14.14
C PRO A 126 -7.14 -3.77 12.69
N SER A 127 -7.53 -2.79 11.86
CA SER A 127 -7.11 -2.70 10.46
C SER A 127 -5.62 -2.38 10.32
N ARG A 128 -5.07 -1.55 11.21
CA ARG A 128 -3.62 -1.28 11.26
C ARG A 128 -2.84 -2.53 11.65
N GLU A 129 -3.30 -3.27 12.65
CA GLU A 129 -2.67 -4.53 13.07
C GLU A 129 -2.68 -5.57 11.94
N ALA A 130 -3.78 -5.67 11.19
CA ALA A 130 -3.86 -6.55 10.02
C ALA A 130 -2.86 -6.13 8.92
N LEU A 131 -2.74 -4.83 8.65
CA LEU A 131 -1.75 -4.29 7.72
C LEU A 131 -0.31 -4.59 8.19
N GLU A 132 -0.01 -4.35 9.46
CA GLU A 132 1.31 -4.61 10.04
C GLU A 132 1.69 -6.10 9.90
N ALA A 133 0.77 -7.01 10.20
CA ALA A 133 0.99 -8.44 10.03
C ALA A 133 1.29 -8.80 8.57
N ALA A 134 0.48 -8.31 7.64
CA ALA A 134 0.66 -8.56 6.21
C ALA A 134 2.00 -8.03 5.69
N LEU A 135 2.42 -6.82 6.10
CA LEU A 135 3.69 -6.23 5.70
C LEU A 135 4.89 -6.92 6.35
N SER A 136 4.73 -7.48 7.55
CA SER A 136 5.78 -8.27 8.21
C SER A 136 6.05 -9.58 7.47
N ASP A 137 5.00 -10.22 6.96
CA ASP A 137 5.09 -11.49 6.23
C ASP A 137 5.49 -11.30 4.75
N TYR A 138 5.42 -10.08 4.24
CA TYR A 138 5.76 -9.80 2.85
C TYR A 138 7.26 -9.96 2.58
N GLU A 139 7.63 -10.77 1.60
CA GLU A 139 9.03 -11.10 1.31
C GLU A 139 9.78 -10.01 0.50
N GLY A 140 9.05 -9.19 -0.27
CA GLY A 140 9.62 -8.11 -1.08
C GLY A 140 10.08 -6.90 -0.27
N THR A 141 10.58 -5.90 -0.97
CA THR A 141 10.95 -4.60 -0.40
C THR A 141 9.74 -3.68 -0.32
N ILE A 142 9.66 -2.87 0.72
CA ILE A 142 8.57 -1.91 0.93
C ILE A 142 9.16 -0.53 1.15
N ILE A 143 8.62 0.47 0.45
CA ILE A 143 8.90 1.89 0.69
C ILE A 143 7.60 2.55 1.13
N ILE A 144 7.61 3.20 2.29
CA ILE A 144 6.41 3.72 2.94
C ILE A 144 6.60 5.19 3.30
N ILE A 145 5.63 6.03 2.94
CA ILE A 145 5.44 7.33 3.57
C ILE A 145 4.48 7.15 4.73
N SER A 146 4.87 7.54 5.93
CA SER A 146 3.98 7.56 7.09
C SER A 146 4.43 8.59 8.12
N HIS A 147 3.45 9.14 8.84
CA HIS A 147 3.64 9.97 10.03
C HIS A 147 3.33 9.22 11.33
N ASP A 148 2.90 7.97 11.24
CA ASP A 148 2.57 7.13 12.38
C ASP A 148 3.85 6.58 13.02
N ARG A 149 4.27 7.18 14.12
CA ARG A 149 5.51 6.79 14.84
C ARG A 149 5.47 5.37 15.36
N TYR A 150 4.30 4.89 15.79
CA TYR A 150 4.15 3.53 16.28
C TYR A 150 4.38 2.53 15.15
N PHE A 151 3.76 2.77 14.01
CA PHE A 151 3.93 1.96 12.81
C PHE A 151 5.37 1.95 12.31
N ILE A 152 6.02 3.13 12.25
CA ILE A 152 7.44 3.26 11.88
C ILE A 152 8.32 2.42 12.81
N ASN A 153 8.20 2.63 14.13
CA ASN A 153 9.03 1.94 15.12
C ASN A 153 8.88 0.41 15.09
N ARG A 154 7.74 -0.08 14.67
CA ARG A 154 7.43 -1.51 14.65
C ARG A 154 7.97 -2.23 13.41
N ILE A 155 8.00 -1.56 12.27
CA ILE A 155 8.26 -2.20 10.98
C ILE A 155 9.56 -1.72 10.33
N ALA A 156 9.97 -0.47 10.53
CA ALA A 156 11.08 0.12 9.80
C ALA A 156 12.40 -0.63 10.01
N THR A 157 13.09 -0.89 8.91
CA THR A 157 14.50 -1.32 8.90
C THR A 157 15.44 -0.18 8.52
N ARG A 158 14.93 0.82 7.79
CA ARG A 158 15.65 2.03 7.39
C ARG A 158 14.69 3.22 7.37
N ILE A 159 15.20 4.39 7.73
CA ILE A 159 14.43 5.63 7.73
C ILE A 159 15.20 6.69 6.95
N PHE A 160 14.51 7.33 6.01
CA PHE A 160 14.98 8.49 5.28
C PHE A 160 14.11 9.70 5.60
N GLU A 161 14.73 10.84 5.85
CA GLU A 161 14.03 12.11 6.01
C GLU A 161 14.21 12.96 4.76
N LEU A 162 13.09 13.37 4.16
CA LEU A 162 13.08 14.36 3.07
C LEU A 162 12.89 15.76 3.66
N SER A 163 13.87 16.61 3.45
CA SER A 163 13.89 18.01 3.87
C SER A 163 14.21 18.92 2.68
N PRO A 164 14.11 20.27 2.84
CA PRO A 164 14.55 21.21 1.81
C PRO A 164 16.05 21.09 1.45
N ASP A 165 16.86 20.58 2.36
CA ASP A 165 18.30 20.40 2.18
C ASP A 165 18.66 19.05 1.52
N GLY A 166 17.67 18.20 1.27
CA GLY A 166 17.85 16.90 0.64
C GLY A 166 17.32 15.74 1.46
N ILE A 167 17.89 14.55 1.21
CA ILE A 167 17.51 13.30 1.90
C ILE A 167 18.61 12.90 2.87
N THR A 168 18.25 12.66 4.13
CA THR A 168 19.14 12.15 5.18
C THR A 168 18.68 10.77 5.62
N GLU A 169 19.60 9.83 5.80
CA GLU A 169 19.33 8.49 6.34
C GLU A 169 19.65 8.46 7.85
N TYR A 170 18.77 7.79 8.63
CA TYR A 170 18.91 7.56 10.07
C TYR A 170 19.00 6.08 10.40
#